data_5cd31f09c329566ca7de7eae43c23599
#
_entry.id   5cd31f09c329566ca7de7eae43c23599
#
_cell.length_a   1.000
_cell.length_b   1.000
_cell.length_c   1.000
_cell.angle_alpha   90.00
_cell.angle_beta   90.00
_cell.angle_gamma   90.00
#
_symmetry.space_group_name_H-M   'P 1'
#
loop_
_entity.id
_entity.type
_entity.pdbx_description
1 polymer ?
#
loop_
_entity_poly.entity_id
_entity_poly.type
_entity_poly.pdbx_seq_one_letter_code
_entity_poly.pdbx_strand_id
1 'polypeptide(L)'
;MNEFVIKEISNTDIESELLNIGFDNSYAHIGKDKFEYKNLKIFGLTPTQANILKQSALSVGADCATHKEVITSSIPSSNVILGGNISQLKKISRKLKAQPFGLKSISESILNELNKPISKTQIVGILNITENSFSDGGEFLAPDKAAEHLENLFLQGADIVDIGAESTKPNTEAVPPEIQLQRILPILKNNNSQII
;
A
#
# COMPACT_ATOMS: atom_id res chain seq x y z
N MET A 1 27.92 32.18 -12.65
CA MET A 1 27.44 30.85 -13.04
C MET A 1 26.06 30.67 -12.45
N ASN A 2 25.06 30.38 -13.26
CA ASN A 2 23.73 30.06 -12.71
C ASN A 2 23.83 28.70 -12.01
N GLU A 3 23.55 28.67 -10.73
CA GLU A 3 23.51 27.45 -9.91
C GLU A 3 22.16 26.79 -10.17
N PHE A 4 22.14 25.59 -10.78
CA PHE A 4 20.91 24.81 -11.00
C PHE A 4 20.58 24.04 -9.72
N VAL A 5 19.36 24.17 -9.22
CA VAL A 5 18.86 23.39 -8.09
C VAL A 5 18.15 22.15 -8.61
N ILE A 6 18.58 20.99 -8.13
CA ILE A 6 17.98 19.68 -8.45
C ILE A 6 17.37 19.11 -7.18
N LYS A 7 16.10 18.66 -7.24
CA LYS A 7 15.39 18.07 -6.13
C LYS A 7 14.69 16.78 -6.58
N GLU A 8 14.84 15.73 -5.80
CA GLU A 8 14.04 14.51 -5.97
C GLU A 8 12.59 14.78 -5.52
N ILE A 9 11.62 14.27 -6.28
CA ILE A 9 10.19 14.38 -5.99
C ILE A 9 9.59 13.00 -5.76
N SER A 10 8.54 12.92 -4.94
CA SER A 10 7.84 11.68 -4.64
C SER A 10 6.95 11.24 -5.80
N ASN A 11 6.85 9.92 -6.02
CA ASN A 11 5.93 9.35 -7.01
C ASN A 11 4.45 9.67 -6.74
N THR A 12 4.08 9.96 -5.49
CA THR A 12 2.70 10.32 -5.13
C THR A 12 2.26 11.68 -5.67
N ASP A 13 3.21 12.57 -5.93
CA ASP A 13 2.95 13.96 -6.32
C ASP A 13 3.19 14.22 -7.81
N ILE A 14 3.58 13.21 -8.58
CA ILE A 14 3.98 13.36 -10.00
C ILE A 14 2.90 14.05 -10.84
N GLU A 15 1.63 13.71 -10.67
CA GLU A 15 0.55 14.34 -11.45
C GLU A 15 0.44 15.84 -11.16
N SER A 16 0.51 16.22 -9.89
CA SER A 16 0.53 17.63 -9.47
C SER A 16 1.77 18.36 -9.98
N GLU A 17 2.94 17.74 -9.92
CA GLU A 17 4.18 18.32 -10.41
C GLU A 17 4.18 18.51 -11.95
N LEU A 18 3.60 17.56 -12.68
CA LEU A 18 3.40 17.72 -14.13
C LEU A 18 2.52 18.94 -14.45
N LEU A 19 1.45 19.13 -13.68
CA LEU A 19 0.59 20.30 -13.85
C LEU A 19 1.31 21.60 -13.47
N ASN A 20 2.07 21.60 -12.39
CA ASN A 20 2.83 22.75 -11.90
C ASN A 20 3.87 23.26 -12.91
N ILE A 21 4.51 22.37 -13.68
CA ILE A 21 5.47 22.75 -14.73
C ILE A 21 4.77 23.16 -16.03
N GLY A 22 3.42 23.18 -16.08
CA GLY A 22 2.66 23.55 -17.27
C GLY A 22 2.49 22.41 -18.28
N PHE A 23 2.61 21.13 -17.84
CA PHE A 23 2.30 19.98 -18.71
C PHE A 23 0.81 19.99 -19.08
N ASP A 24 0.49 19.53 -20.30
CA ASP A 24 -0.89 19.53 -20.79
C ASP A 24 -1.83 18.73 -19.88
N ASN A 25 -2.87 19.39 -19.35
CA ASN A 25 -3.84 18.81 -18.41
C ASN A 25 -4.51 17.54 -18.96
N SER A 26 -4.77 17.50 -20.27
CA SER A 26 -5.42 16.34 -20.92
C SER A 26 -4.54 15.09 -20.93
N TYR A 27 -3.22 15.26 -20.78
CA TYR A 27 -2.23 14.18 -20.77
C TYR A 27 -1.59 13.92 -19.42
N ALA A 28 -1.75 14.77 -18.41
CA ALA A 28 -1.10 14.64 -17.10
C ALA A 28 -1.44 13.30 -16.43
N HIS A 29 -2.72 12.93 -16.45
CA HIS A 29 -3.20 11.67 -15.86
C HIS A 29 -2.59 10.42 -16.51
N ILE A 30 -2.35 10.44 -17.83
CA ILE A 30 -1.70 9.34 -18.56
C ILE A 30 -0.18 9.47 -18.48
N GLY A 31 0.31 10.70 -18.44
CA GLY A 31 1.72 11.04 -18.36
C GLY A 31 2.41 10.49 -17.13
N LYS A 32 1.75 10.55 -15.97
CA LYS A 32 2.28 10.03 -14.70
C LYS A 32 2.68 8.56 -14.75
N ASP A 33 1.99 7.74 -15.56
CA ASP A 33 2.30 6.33 -15.75
C ASP A 33 3.75 6.07 -16.21
N LYS A 34 4.44 7.07 -16.77
CA LYS A 34 5.82 6.98 -17.23
C LYS A 34 6.84 7.19 -16.11
N PHE A 35 6.42 7.77 -14.99
CA PHE A 35 7.28 8.11 -13.87
C PHE A 35 7.12 7.15 -12.68
N GLU A 36 6.00 6.42 -12.60
CA GLU A 36 5.78 5.43 -11.55
C GLU A 36 6.34 4.07 -11.97
N TYR A 37 7.39 3.62 -11.29
CA TYR A 37 8.04 2.32 -11.52
C TYR A 37 7.56 1.27 -10.53
N LYS A 38 7.28 0.04 -11.02
CA LYS A 38 6.89 -1.11 -10.18
C LYS A 38 7.73 -2.34 -10.50
N ASN A 39 8.02 -3.13 -9.46
CA ASN A 39 8.60 -4.45 -9.55
C ASN A 39 7.53 -5.49 -9.18
N LEU A 40 7.18 -6.35 -10.12
CA LEU A 40 6.21 -7.41 -9.95
C LEU A 40 6.92 -8.76 -9.87
N LYS A 41 6.76 -9.50 -8.78
CA LYS A 41 7.24 -10.88 -8.67
C LYS A 41 6.14 -11.83 -9.12
N ILE A 42 6.43 -12.63 -10.15
CA ILE A 42 5.50 -13.60 -10.74
C ILE A 42 6.04 -15.00 -10.46
N PHE A 43 5.20 -15.87 -9.94
CA PHE A 43 5.61 -17.17 -9.45
C PHE A 43 5.25 -18.30 -10.42
N GLY A 44 6.10 -19.34 -10.48
CA GLY A 44 5.78 -20.63 -11.08
C GLY A 44 5.65 -20.64 -12.61
N LEU A 45 6.30 -19.72 -13.33
CA LEU A 45 6.28 -19.68 -14.78
C LEU A 45 7.08 -20.86 -15.36
N THR A 46 6.55 -21.49 -16.41
CA THR A 46 7.35 -22.41 -17.23
C THR A 46 8.49 -21.64 -17.92
N PRO A 47 9.60 -22.31 -18.31
CA PRO A 47 10.69 -21.64 -19.04
C PRO A 47 10.22 -20.91 -20.28
N THR A 48 9.27 -21.48 -21.04
CA THR A 48 8.67 -20.85 -22.23
C THR A 48 7.95 -19.55 -21.87
N GLN A 49 7.11 -19.56 -20.83
CA GLN A 49 6.40 -18.35 -20.36
C GLN A 49 7.38 -17.27 -19.89
N ALA A 50 8.37 -17.67 -19.11
CA ALA A 50 9.39 -16.75 -18.59
C ALA A 50 10.21 -16.11 -19.71
N ASN A 51 10.60 -16.86 -20.74
CA ASN A 51 11.32 -16.34 -21.91
C ASN A 51 10.47 -15.37 -22.72
N ILE A 52 9.21 -15.69 -23.01
CA ILE A 52 8.30 -14.79 -23.76
C ILE A 52 8.06 -13.51 -22.97
N LEU A 53 7.83 -13.61 -21.66
CA LEU A 53 7.66 -12.46 -20.77
C LEU A 53 8.91 -11.55 -20.82
N LYS A 54 10.11 -12.13 -20.69
CA LYS A 54 11.38 -11.41 -20.74
C LYS A 54 11.55 -10.68 -22.09
N GLN A 55 11.31 -11.36 -23.22
CA GLN A 55 11.41 -10.72 -24.54
C GLN A 55 10.36 -9.61 -24.70
N SER A 56 9.14 -9.82 -24.18
CA SER A 56 8.10 -8.80 -24.20
C SER A 56 8.49 -7.56 -23.38
N ALA A 57 9.11 -7.73 -22.22
CA ALA A 57 9.61 -6.65 -21.38
C ALA A 57 10.72 -5.87 -22.09
N LEU A 58 11.76 -6.55 -22.55
CA LEU A 58 12.89 -5.92 -23.26
C LEU A 58 12.42 -5.13 -24.51
N SER A 59 11.42 -5.63 -25.23
CA SER A 59 10.89 -4.98 -26.44
C SER A 59 10.20 -3.63 -26.19
N VAL A 60 9.92 -3.29 -24.93
CA VAL A 60 9.33 -1.99 -24.53
C VAL A 60 10.26 -1.18 -23.63
N GLY A 61 11.52 -1.60 -23.48
CA GLY A 61 12.50 -0.95 -22.64
C GLY A 61 12.27 -1.16 -21.13
N ALA A 62 11.57 -2.23 -20.77
CA ALA A 62 11.40 -2.69 -19.39
C ALA A 62 12.37 -3.84 -19.09
N ASP A 63 12.52 -4.21 -17.82
CA ASP A 63 13.40 -5.29 -17.39
C ASP A 63 12.66 -6.51 -16.89
N CYS A 64 13.26 -7.69 -17.06
CA CYS A 64 12.73 -8.95 -16.56
C CYS A 64 13.86 -9.88 -16.16
N ALA A 65 13.99 -10.11 -14.86
CA ALA A 65 14.95 -11.06 -14.29
C ALA A 65 14.33 -12.45 -14.20
N THR A 66 15.01 -13.44 -14.73
CA THR A 66 14.62 -14.86 -14.74
C THR A 66 15.76 -15.72 -14.19
N HIS A 67 15.46 -16.93 -13.76
CA HIS A 67 16.50 -17.88 -13.39
C HIS A 67 17.45 -18.17 -14.57
N LYS A 68 18.74 -18.37 -14.31
CA LYS A 68 19.77 -18.57 -15.34
C LYS A 68 19.48 -19.74 -16.30
N GLU A 69 18.84 -20.79 -15.81
CA GLU A 69 18.54 -22.01 -16.56
C GLU A 69 17.20 -21.97 -17.32
N VAL A 70 16.49 -20.86 -17.28
CA VAL A 70 15.26 -20.65 -18.08
C VAL A 70 15.55 -20.79 -19.56
N ILE A 71 16.69 -20.26 -20.03
CA ILE A 71 17.05 -20.27 -21.46
C ILE A 71 17.32 -21.68 -21.99
N THR A 72 17.83 -22.56 -21.15
CA THR A 72 18.12 -23.97 -21.48
C THR A 72 16.93 -24.88 -21.22
N SER A 73 15.90 -24.38 -20.57
CA SER A 73 14.73 -25.17 -20.10
C SER A 73 15.13 -26.35 -19.16
N SER A 74 16.24 -26.23 -18.46
CA SER A 74 16.76 -27.27 -17.55
C SER A 74 16.02 -27.33 -16.22
N ILE A 75 15.07 -26.44 -15.98
CA ILE A 75 14.23 -26.38 -14.77
C ILE A 75 12.75 -26.44 -15.15
N PRO A 76 11.89 -27.04 -14.30
CA PRO A 76 10.47 -27.17 -14.60
C PRO A 76 9.71 -25.84 -14.50
N SER A 77 10.13 -24.94 -13.62
CA SER A 77 9.51 -23.62 -13.41
C SER A 77 10.49 -22.59 -12.86
N SER A 78 10.17 -21.34 -12.99
CA SER A 78 10.94 -20.20 -12.47
C SER A 78 10.02 -19.13 -11.91
N ASN A 79 10.47 -18.48 -10.84
CA ASN A 79 9.94 -17.19 -10.45
C ASN A 79 10.66 -16.10 -11.25
N VAL A 80 9.94 -15.02 -11.51
CA VAL A 80 10.40 -13.92 -12.37
C VAL A 80 10.17 -12.59 -11.64
N ILE A 81 11.08 -11.64 -11.82
CA ILE A 81 10.86 -10.24 -11.41
C ILE A 81 10.71 -9.42 -12.70
N LEU A 82 9.54 -8.84 -12.89
CA LEU A 82 9.23 -7.93 -13.97
C LEU A 82 9.26 -6.50 -13.45
N GLY A 83 10.16 -5.66 -13.98
CA GLY A 83 10.34 -4.26 -13.61
C GLY A 83 10.04 -3.33 -14.77
N GLY A 84 9.35 -2.24 -14.48
CA GLY A 84 9.04 -1.22 -15.48
C GLY A 84 8.09 -0.15 -14.95
N ASN A 85 8.00 0.95 -15.68
CA ASN A 85 6.98 1.94 -15.35
C ASN A 85 5.57 1.43 -15.75
N ILE A 86 4.52 2.04 -15.17
CA ILE A 86 3.13 1.63 -15.41
C ILE A 86 2.80 1.57 -16.90
N SER A 87 3.27 2.54 -17.70
CA SER A 87 3.04 2.56 -19.15
C SER A 87 3.68 1.35 -19.86
N GLN A 88 4.90 0.96 -19.44
CA GLN A 88 5.59 -0.21 -19.98
C GLN A 88 4.88 -1.50 -19.59
N LEU A 89 4.49 -1.65 -18.30
CA LEU A 89 3.77 -2.82 -17.80
C LEU A 89 2.42 -3.01 -18.51
N LYS A 90 1.67 -1.92 -18.75
CA LYS A 90 0.44 -1.94 -19.57
C LYS A 90 0.70 -2.38 -21.01
N LYS A 91 1.83 -1.99 -21.63
CA LYS A 91 2.23 -2.43 -22.98
C LYS A 91 2.59 -3.92 -23.00
N ILE A 92 3.35 -4.39 -22.00
CA ILE A 92 3.70 -5.81 -21.84
C ILE A 92 2.42 -6.65 -21.74
N SER A 93 1.50 -6.27 -20.83
CA SER A 93 0.22 -6.96 -20.67
C SER A 93 -0.52 -7.09 -22.00
N ARG A 94 -0.64 -6.01 -22.78
CA ARG A 94 -1.27 -6.05 -24.11
C ARG A 94 -0.61 -7.05 -25.07
N LYS A 95 0.72 -7.12 -25.07
CA LYS A 95 1.48 -8.08 -25.90
C LYS A 95 1.23 -9.52 -25.45
N LEU A 96 1.21 -9.79 -24.13
CA LEU A 96 0.98 -11.12 -23.57
C LEU A 96 -0.43 -11.64 -23.85
N LYS A 97 -1.44 -10.76 -23.91
CA LYS A 97 -2.83 -11.13 -24.16
C LYS A 97 -3.03 -11.89 -25.47
N ALA A 98 -2.23 -11.61 -26.48
CA ALA A 98 -2.27 -12.23 -27.80
C ALA A 98 -1.34 -13.45 -27.93
N GLN A 99 -0.56 -13.80 -26.89
CA GLN A 99 0.40 -14.89 -26.94
C GLN A 99 -0.23 -16.23 -26.46
N PRO A 100 0.26 -17.38 -26.99
CA PRO A 100 -0.13 -18.71 -26.51
C PRO A 100 0.43 -19.03 -25.12
N PHE A 101 0.33 -20.28 -24.71
CA PHE A 101 0.91 -20.84 -23.46
C PHE A 101 0.37 -20.26 -22.16
N GLY A 102 -0.91 -19.81 -22.12
CA GLY A 102 -1.53 -19.27 -20.90
C GLY A 102 -1.08 -17.86 -20.51
N LEU A 103 -0.33 -17.16 -21.37
CA LEU A 103 0.16 -15.81 -21.11
C LEU A 103 -0.94 -14.77 -20.97
N LYS A 104 -2.15 -15.05 -21.47
CA LYS A 104 -3.34 -14.22 -21.24
C LYS A 104 -3.66 -14.11 -19.75
N SER A 105 -3.57 -15.19 -18.98
CA SER A 105 -3.78 -15.17 -17.52
C SER A 105 -2.74 -14.31 -16.82
N ILE A 106 -1.48 -14.37 -17.23
CA ILE A 106 -0.40 -13.51 -16.69
C ILE A 106 -0.69 -12.04 -17.01
N SER A 107 -1.14 -11.75 -18.23
CA SER A 107 -1.58 -10.42 -18.65
C SER A 107 -2.68 -9.86 -17.72
N GLU A 108 -3.70 -10.64 -17.44
CA GLU A 108 -4.81 -10.27 -16.56
C GLU A 108 -4.34 -10.04 -15.12
N SER A 109 -3.45 -10.90 -14.61
CA SER A 109 -2.86 -10.75 -13.27
C SER A 109 -2.02 -9.47 -13.14
N ILE A 110 -1.23 -9.13 -14.17
CA ILE A 110 -0.47 -7.86 -14.20
C ILE A 110 -1.44 -6.67 -14.13
N LEU A 111 -2.49 -6.64 -14.95
CA LEU A 111 -3.45 -5.53 -14.95
C LEU A 111 -4.19 -5.41 -13.61
N ASN A 112 -4.59 -6.54 -13.02
CA ASN A 112 -5.24 -6.56 -11.71
C ASN A 112 -4.32 -5.96 -10.64
N GLU A 113 -3.03 -6.30 -10.66
CA GLU A 113 -2.05 -5.75 -9.72
C GLU A 113 -1.83 -4.24 -9.92
N LEU A 114 -1.80 -3.78 -11.17
CA LEU A 114 -1.65 -2.35 -11.50
C LEU A 114 -2.89 -1.53 -11.12
N ASN A 115 -4.06 -2.13 -11.15
CA ASN A 115 -5.34 -1.48 -10.85
C ASN A 115 -5.76 -1.63 -9.38
N LYS A 116 -4.95 -2.29 -8.55
CA LYS A 116 -5.21 -2.31 -7.11
C LYS A 116 -5.24 -0.86 -6.59
N PRO A 117 -6.29 -0.48 -5.86
CA PRO A 117 -6.29 0.83 -5.23
C PRO A 117 -5.05 0.94 -4.34
N ILE A 118 -4.36 2.07 -4.43
CA ILE A 118 -3.32 2.41 -3.46
C ILE A 118 -4.05 2.45 -2.12
N SER A 119 -3.66 1.57 -1.19
CA SER A 119 -4.19 1.66 0.17
C SER A 119 -3.81 3.03 0.72
N LYS A 120 -4.81 3.87 0.94
CA LYS A 120 -4.60 5.15 1.60
C LYS A 120 -3.89 4.87 2.92
N THR A 121 -2.84 5.61 3.23
CA THR A 121 -2.24 5.56 4.56
C THR A 121 -3.33 5.84 5.58
N GLN A 122 -3.55 4.91 6.50
CA GLN A 122 -4.52 5.07 7.57
C GLN A 122 -3.82 5.67 8.79
N ILE A 123 -4.46 6.64 9.40
CA ILE A 123 -4.02 7.25 10.66
C ILE A 123 -4.72 6.51 11.79
N VAL A 124 -3.92 5.92 12.67
CA VAL A 124 -4.44 5.26 13.88
C VAL A 124 -4.31 6.23 15.05
N GLY A 125 -5.45 6.69 15.56
CA GLY A 125 -5.53 7.42 16.81
C GLY A 125 -5.40 6.45 17.99
N ILE A 126 -4.80 6.88 19.11
CA ILE A 126 -4.65 6.08 20.31
C ILE A 126 -5.48 6.69 21.44
N LEU A 127 -6.39 5.90 22.00
CA LEU A 127 -7.20 6.27 23.16
C LEU A 127 -6.86 5.36 24.33
N ASN A 128 -6.15 5.88 25.34
CA ASN A 128 -5.81 5.12 26.54
C ASN A 128 -6.79 5.43 27.68
N ILE A 129 -7.51 4.41 28.14
CA ILE A 129 -8.45 4.46 29.27
C ILE A 129 -7.87 3.75 30.49
N THR A 130 -6.62 4.09 30.85
CA THR A 130 -5.87 3.48 31.95
C THR A 130 -5.49 4.52 33.00
N GLU A 131 -5.41 4.10 34.27
CA GLU A 131 -5.05 4.99 35.39
C GLU A 131 -3.63 5.53 35.32
N ASN A 132 -2.75 4.87 34.55
CA ASN A 132 -1.32 5.15 34.47
C ASN A 132 -0.82 5.29 33.01
N SER A 133 -1.58 5.95 32.11
CA SER A 133 -1.12 6.17 30.73
C SER A 133 0.10 7.11 30.67
N PHE A 134 0.99 6.87 29.71
CA PHE A 134 2.22 7.66 29.55
C PHE A 134 1.95 9.09 29.08
N SER A 135 0.88 9.30 28.31
CA SER A 135 0.59 10.56 27.64
C SER A 135 -0.49 11.39 28.34
N ASP A 136 -1.52 10.74 28.93
CA ASP A 136 -2.76 11.45 29.29
C ASP A 136 -3.11 11.35 30.78
N GLY A 137 -2.23 10.72 31.63
CA GLY A 137 -2.31 10.75 33.09
C GLY A 137 -3.66 10.30 33.72
N GLY A 138 -4.42 9.41 33.05
CA GLY A 138 -5.72 8.96 33.54
C GLY A 138 -6.89 9.90 33.22
N GLU A 139 -6.69 10.88 32.35
CA GLU A 139 -7.68 11.92 32.02
C GLU A 139 -8.98 11.36 31.42
N PHE A 140 -8.90 10.22 30.72
CA PHE A 140 -10.02 9.60 29.99
C PHE A 140 -10.61 8.34 30.68
N LEU A 141 -10.44 8.17 31.99
CA LEU A 141 -11.08 7.09 32.75
C LEU A 141 -12.60 7.20 32.79
N ALA A 142 -13.15 8.42 32.75
CA ALA A 142 -14.59 8.63 32.71
C ALA A 142 -15.14 8.28 31.33
N PRO A 143 -16.14 7.39 31.19
CA PRO A 143 -16.68 6.96 29.89
C PRO A 143 -17.10 8.11 28.96
N ASP A 144 -17.68 9.17 29.51
CA ASP A 144 -18.14 10.33 28.74
C ASP A 144 -16.96 11.10 28.13
N LYS A 145 -15.90 11.32 28.90
CA LYS A 145 -14.67 11.97 28.39
C LYS A 145 -13.94 11.12 27.37
N ALA A 146 -13.92 9.80 27.58
CA ALA A 146 -13.32 8.88 26.63
C ALA A 146 -14.10 8.86 25.31
N ALA A 147 -15.43 8.90 25.35
CA ALA A 147 -16.28 9.00 24.17
C ALA A 147 -16.07 10.32 23.40
N GLU A 148 -16.01 11.43 24.13
CA GLU A 148 -15.70 12.75 23.53
C GLU A 148 -14.32 12.77 22.86
N HIS A 149 -13.31 12.18 23.51
CA HIS A 149 -11.96 12.10 22.93
C HIS A 149 -11.91 11.20 21.70
N LEU A 150 -12.65 10.08 21.70
CA LEU A 150 -12.80 9.21 20.54
C LEU A 150 -13.36 9.97 19.33
N GLU A 151 -14.43 10.75 19.52
CA GLU A 151 -14.99 11.61 18.48
C GLU A 151 -13.99 12.65 17.98
N ASN A 152 -13.26 13.29 18.89
CA ASN A 152 -12.23 14.26 18.55
C ASN A 152 -11.08 13.65 17.73
N LEU A 153 -10.65 12.41 17.99
CA LEU A 153 -9.66 11.72 17.19
C LEU A 153 -10.12 11.52 15.74
N PHE A 154 -11.37 11.12 15.53
CA PHE A 154 -11.94 11.01 14.19
C PHE A 154 -12.09 12.37 13.51
N LEU A 155 -12.54 13.41 14.22
CA LEU A 155 -12.62 14.78 13.68
C LEU A 155 -11.25 15.34 13.28
N GLN A 156 -10.18 14.96 13.99
CA GLN A 156 -8.80 15.32 13.68
C GLN A 156 -8.19 14.50 12.54
N GLY A 157 -8.92 13.51 12.01
CA GLY A 157 -8.52 12.76 10.83
C GLY A 157 -8.01 11.35 11.08
N ALA A 158 -8.22 10.76 12.25
CA ALA A 158 -7.97 9.34 12.46
C ALA A 158 -8.94 8.51 11.61
N ASP A 159 -8.41 7.51 10.90
CA ASP A 159 -9.19 6.52 10.15
C ASP A 159 -9.60 5.34 11.05
N ILE A 160 -8.81 5.07 12.08
CA ILE A 160 -9.00 3.98 13.07
C ILE A 160 -8.63 4.53 14.44
N VAL A 161 -9.29 4.07 15.50
CA VAL A 161 -8.86 4.35 16.87
C VAL A 161 -8.61 3.06 17.62
N ASP A 162 -7.40 2.93 18.16
CA ASP A 162 -7.01 1.85 19.08
C ASP A 162 -7.31 2.25 20.51
N ILE A 163 -8.14 1.45 21.20
CA ILE A 163 -8.58 1.72 22.57
C ILE A 163 -7.86 0.78 23.55
N GLY A 164 -6.92 1.31 24.30
CA GLY A 164 -6.17 0.59 25.32
C GLY A 164 -6.79 0.70 26.71
N ALA A 165 -7.21 -0.43 27.31
CA ALA A 165 -7.74 -0.50 28.68
C ALA A 165 -6.74 -1.01 29.71
N GLU A 166 -5.52 -1.37 29.29
CA GLU A 166 -4.41 -1.86 30.09
C GLU A 166 -3.14 -1.09 29.78
N SER A 167 -2.33 -0.80 30.79
CA SER A 167 -1.04 -0.14 30.61
C SER A 167 0.04 -1.14 30.25
N THR A 168 0.81 -0.85 29.20
CA THR A 168 1.99 -1.63 28.79
C THR A 168 3.28 -1.21 29.50
N LYS A 169 3.19 -0.36 30.53
CA LYS A 169 4.36 0.05 31.32
C LYS A 169 5.01 -1.14 32.03
N PRO A 170 6.35 -1.20 32.10
CA PRO A 170 7.04 -2.17 32.94
C PRO A 170 6.59 -2.06 34.39
N ASN A 171 6.34 -3.21 35.03
CA ASN A 171 5.90 -3.33 36.43
C ASN A 171 4.48 -2.81 36.76
N THR A 172 3.59 -2.67 35.77
CA THR A 172 2.17 -2.52 36.03
C THR A 172 1.52 -3.89 36.21
N GLU A 173 0.58 -4.01 37.14
CA GLU A 173 -0.21 -5.23 37.29
C GLU A 173 -1.15 -5.39 36.09
N ALA A 174 -1.32 -6.63 35.62
CA ALA A 174 -2.23 -6.94 34.53
C ALA A 174 -3.69 -6.65 34.97
N VAL A 175 -4.43 -5.97 34.10
CA VAL A 175 -5.84 -5.67 34.34
C VAL A 175 -6.69 -6.86 33.90
N PRO A 176 -7.52 -7.45 34.79
CA PRO A 176 -8.39 -8.55 34.43
C PRO A 176 -9.25 -8.23 33.20
N PRO A 177 -9.49 -9.21 32.29
CA PRO A 177 -10.28 -8.99 31.08
C PRO A 177 -11.68 -8.42 31.33
N GLU A 178 -12.32 -8.80 32.42
CA GLU A 178 -13.65 -8.32 32.81
C GLU A 178 -13.64 -6.82 33.09
N ILE A 179 -12.57 -6.31 33.71
CA ILE A 179 -12.41 -4.89 34.03
C ILE A 179 -12.09 -4.13 32.73
N GLN A 180 -11.25 -4.68 31.84
CA GLN A 180 -10.98 -4.08 30.54
C GLN A 180 -12.28 -3.94 29.73
N LEU A 181 -13.11 -4.97 29.69
CA LEU A 181 -14.43 -4.92 29.04
C LEU A 181 -15.37 -3.89 29.67
N GLN A 182 -15.41 -3.78 30.98
CA GLN A 182 -16.22 -2.78 31.69
C GLN A 182 -15.82 -1.34 31.30
N ARG A 183 -14.54 -1.10 31.06
CA ARG A 183 -14.03 0.21 30.63
C ARG A 183 -14.36 0.51 29.16
N ILE A 184 -14.24 -0.47 28.28
CA ILE A 184 -14.39 -0.31 26.82
C ILE A 184 -15.85 -0.27 26.37
N LEU A 185 -16.69 -1.18 26.89
CA LEU A 185 -18.07 -1.35 26.42
C LEU A 185 -18.94 -0.09 26.46
N PRO A 186 -18.87 0.79 27.48
CA PRO A 186 -19.64 2.04 27.47
C PRO A 186 -19.27 2.96 26.32
N ILE A 187 -17.97 3.03 25.98
CA ILE A 187 -17.46 3.89 24.90
C ILE A 187 -17.95 3.38 23.54
N LEU A 188 -17.92 2.06 23.34
CA LEU A 188 -18.38 1.43 22.09
C LEU A 188 -19.89 1.56 21.90
N LYS A 189 -20.70 1.46 22.97
CA LYS A 189 -22.16 1.58 22.88
C LYS A 189 -22.65 2.98 22.51
N ASN A 190 -21.92 4.00 22.89
CA ASN A 190 -22.27 5.40 22.61
C ASN A 190 -21.89 5.83 21.17
N ASN A 191 -21.07 5.04 20.48
CA ASN A 191 -20.53 5.36 19.14
C ASN A 191 -20.98 4.34 18.06
N ASN A 192 -22.29 4.17 17.88
CA ASN A 192 -22.90 3.16 17.00
C ASN A 192 -22.64 3.29 15.49
N SER A 193 -21.88 4.28 15.03
CA SER A 193 -21.83 4.59 13.59
C SER A 193 -20.51 4.25 12.90
N GLN A 194 -19.45 3.80 13.57
CA GLN A 194 -18.13 3.60 12.94
C GLN A 194 -17.30 2.42 13.51
N ILE A 195 -17.92 1.46 14.17
CA ILE A 195 -17.22 0.25 14.63
C ILE A 195 -17.29 -0.79 13.51
N ILE A 196 -16.12 -1.14 12.96
CA ILE A 196 -15.94 -2.23 12.02
C ILE A 196 -15.38 -3.44 12.77
#